data_f7a2606c75eb17b415250fa8105b8ca1
#
_entry.id   f7a2606c75eb17b415250fa8105b8ca1
#
_cell.length_a   1.000
_cell.length_b   1.000
_cell.length_c   1.000
_cell.angle_alpha   90.00
_cell.angle_beta   90.00
_cell.angle_gamma   90.00
#
_symmetry.space_group_name_H-M   'P 1'
#
loop_
_entity.id
_entity.type
_entity.pdbx_description
1 polymer ?
#
loop_
_entity_poly.entity_id
_entity_poly.type
_entity_poly.pdbx_seq_one_letter_code
_entity_poly.pdbx_strand_id
1 'polypeptide(L)'
;IHFDYVAGVSAGAEVALDFTAKQEGRSRRVIMPHRTGDFSVLGFLSMDLDNMIYRFPYQDYPFDFDTFFASDTNCEFVATDCVTGKAKYFSENKSEQRLLDSVRASCTVPILYQISEFEGGKYVDGSIADAVPFDRAFEQGCSRVLVLLTKPENEPCTDYRKFEFLINKKYKDYPNLINALVTRFDRYNEQCKRMKQFEEDGILMVLRPSHKYVKSFEMNTDVLDEAYNAGKNLAKERLAEIEDFLNVLEKK
;
A
#
# COMPACT_ATOMS: atom_id res chain seq x y z
N ILE A 1 20.36 -4.03 -2.19
CA ILE A 1 19.67 -4.69 -1.06
C ILE A 1 18.66 -5.65 -1.62
N HIS A 2 18.65 -6.88 -1.14
CA HIS A 2 17.64 -7.90 -1.42
C HIS A 2 16.69 -8.01 -0.23
N PHE A 3 15.39 -8.28 -0.51
CA PHE A 3 14.37 -8.56 0.49
C PHE A 3 13.68 -9.88 0.12
N ASP A 4 13.64 -10.82 1.07
CA ASP A 4 12.97 -12.13 0.87
C ASP A 4 11.44 -11.97 0.83
N TYR A 5 10.92 -10.92 1.47
CA TYR A 5 9.50 -10.63 1.58
C TYR A 5 9.21 -9.15 1.39
N VAL A 6 8.17 -8.84 0.64
CA VAL A 6 7.64 -7.49 0.44
C VAL A 6 6.12 -7.53 0.56
N ALA A 7 5.54 -6.60 1.31
CA ALA A 7 4.10 -6.43 1.38
C ALA A 7 3.68 -5.01 1.01
N GLY A 8 2.67 -4.88 0.18
CA GLY A 8 2.11 -3.60 -0.24
C GLY A 8 0.63 -3.43 0.08
N VAL A 9 0.23 -2.21 0.43
CA VAL A 9 -1.15 -1.85 0.76
C VAL A 9 -1.57 -0.65 -0.06
N SER A 10 -2.67 -0.75 -0.82
CA SER A 10 -3.21 0.34 -1.64
C SER A 10 -2.15 0.90 -2.61
N ALA A 11 -1.83 2.18 -2.61
CA ALA A 11 -0.74 2.73 -3.42
C ALA A 11 0.61 2.01 -3.17
N GLY A 12 0.82 1.48 -1.95
CA GLY A 12 1.98 0.65 -1.63
C GLY A 12 1.97 -0.71 -2.35
N ALA A 13 0.81 -1.22 -2.77
CA ALA A 13 0.71 -2.43 -3.58
C ALA A 13 1.32 -2.22 -4.98
N GLU A 14 1.05 -1.08 -5.62
CA GLU A 14 1.69 -0.69 -6.89
C GLU A 14 3.22 -0.56 -6.73
N VAL A 15 3.68 0.01 -5.61
CA VAL A 15 5.12 0.14 -5.34
C VAL A 15 5.77 -1.23 -5.11
N ALA A 16 5.12 -2.13 -4.36
CA ALA A 16 5.60 -3.49 -4.12
C ALA A 16 5.66 -4.31 -5.42
N LEU A 17 4.64 -4.16 -6.27
CA LEU A 17 4.58 -4.75 -7.61
C LEU A 17 5.81 -4.36 -8.44
N ASP A 18 6.04 -3.04 -8.59
CA ASP A 18 7.14 -2.50 -9.39
C ASP A 18 8.53 -2.80 -8.78
N PHE A 19 8.64 -2.79 -7.45
CA PHE A 19 9.87 -3.16 -6.76
C PHE A 19 10.26 -4.60 -7.07
N THR A 20 9.32 -5.54 -6.96
CA THR A 20 9.54 -6.96 -7.23
C THR A 20 9.91 -7.21 -8.70
N ALA A 21 9.29 -6.47 -9.62
CA ALA A 21 9.63 -6.49 -11.05
C ALA A 21 10.88 -5.67 -11.43
N LYS A 22 11.58 -5.06 -10.44
CA LYS A 22 12.77 -4.21 -10.66
C LYS A 22 12.50 -3.01 -11.60
N GLN A 23 11.26 -2.51 -11.64
CA GLN A 23 10.84 -1.41 -12.52
C GLN A 23 10.84 -0.05 -11.79
N GLU A 24 12.03 0.47 -11.48
CA GLU A 24 12.18 1.77 -10.82
C GLU A 24 11.41 2.88 -11.53
N GLY A 25 10.59 3.61 -10.78
CA GLY A 25 9.86 4.80 -11.24
C GLY A 25 8.62 4.51 -12.09
N ARG A 26 8.23 3.24 -12.31
CA ARG A 26 6.99 2.94 -13.02
C ARG A 26 5.77 3.38 -12.20
N SER A 27 5.67 3.03 -10.92
CA SER A 27 4.59 3.46 -10.02
C SER A 27 4.44 4.98 -9.95
N ARG A 28 5.55 5.75 -9.99
CA ARG A 28 5.47 7.20 -10.11
C ARG A 28 4.71 7.63 -11.37
N ARG A 29 5.01 7.03 -12.53
CA ARG A 29 4.34 7.38 -13.79
C ARG A 29 2.87 6.96 -13.82
N VAL A 30 2.55 5.81 -13.21
CA VAL A 30 1.17 5.31 -13.09
C VAL A 30 0.32 6.19 -12.18
N ILE A 31 0.87 6.65 -11.06
CA ILE A 31 0.16 7.48 -10.07
C ILE A 31 0.09 8.96 -10.50
N MET A 32 1.04 9.43 -11.30
CA MET A 32 1.02 10.81 -11.78
C MET A 32 -0.21 11.07 -12.65
N PRO A 33 -0.97 12.11 -12.36
CA PRO A 33 -2.11 12.48 -13.20
C PRO A 33 -1.63 12.70 -14.62
N HIS A 34 -2.27 12.07 -15.58
CA HIS A 34 -2.06 12.40 -16.98
C HIS A 34 -2.44 13.87 -17.19
N ARG A 35 -1.62 14.61 -17.97
CA ARG A 35 -1.79 16.03 -18.28
C ARG A 35 -3.09 16.32 -19.05
N THR A 36 -4.23 16.11 -18.44
CA THR A 36 -5.54 16.46 -19.01
C THR A 36 -6.06 17.80 -18.51
N GLY A 37 -5.27 18.54 -17.73
CA GLY A 37 -5.62 19.90 -17.30
C GLY A 37 -6.69 20.02 -16.23
N ASP A 38 -7.26 18.94 -15.79
CA ASP A 38 -8.28 18.94 -14.71
C ASP A 38 -7.66 18.56 -13.37
N PHE A 39 -7.21 19.55 -12.63
CA PHE A 39 -6.70 19.44 -11.27
C PHE A 39 -7.80 19.48 -10.20
N SER A 40 -9.04 19.18 -10.56
CA SER A 40 -10.18 19.20 -9.65
C SER A 40 -10.30 17.89 -8.86
N VAL A 41 -11.00 17.97 -7.72
CA VAL A 41 -11.44 16.77 -6.95
C VAL A 41 -12.28 15.85 -7.85
N LEU A 42 -13.01 16.40 -8.83
CA LEU A 42 -13.74 15.64 -9.84
C LEU A 42 -12.79 14.85 -10.76
N GLY A 43 -11.64 15.39 -11.14
CA GLY A 43 -10.62 14.69 -11.92
C GLY A 43 -10.09 13.46 -11.20
N PHE A 44 -9.87 13.57 -9.88
CA PHE A 44 -9.49 12.42 -9.05
C PHE A 44 -10.62 11.39 -8.91
N LEU A 45 -11.86 11.83 -8.69
CA LEU A 45 -13.02 10.94 -8.63
C LEU A 45 -13.29 10.25 -9.97
N SER A 46 -12.77 10.81 -11.07
CA SER A 46 -12.78 10.20 -12.41
C SER A 46 -11.60 9.29 -12.67
N MET A 47 -10.66 9.14 -11.72
CA MET A 47 -9.52 8.24 -11.87
C MET A 47 -10.03 6.81 -11.98
N ASP A 48 -9.92 6.27 -13.16
CA ASP A 48 -10.40 4.95 -13.51
C ASP A 48 -9.39 3.91 -13.01
N LEU A 49 -9.66 3.39 -11.80
CA LEU A 49 -8.81 2.37 -11.19
C LEU A 49 -8.68 1.14 -12.08
N ASP A 50 -9.73 0.79 -12.83
CA ASP A 50 -9.68 -0.39 -13.71
C ASP A 50 -8.75 -0.15 -14.91
N ASN A 51 -8.73 1.05 -15.48
CA ASN A 51 -7.74 1.41 -16.48
C ASN A 51 -6.31 1.39 -15.93
N MET A 52 -6.09 1.90 -14.72
CA MET A 52 -4.76 1.87 -14.10
C MET A 52 -4.25 0.44 -13.89
N ILE A 53 -5.11 -0.44 -13.41
CA ILE A 53 -4.72 -1.81 -13.05
C ILE A 53 -4.70 -2.74 -14.27
N TYR A 54 -5.69 -2.65 -15.19
CA TYR A 54 -5.84 -3.64 -16.25
C TYR A 54 -5.38 -3.19 -17.64
N ARG A 55 -5.29 -1.87 -17.88
CA ARG A 55 -4.85 -1.36 -19.17
C ARG A 55 -3.39 -0.89 -19.16
N PHE A 56 -2.99 -0.10 -18.17
CA PHE A 56 -1.64 0.48 -18.12
C PHE A 56 -0.52 -0.54 -18.16
N PRO A 57 -0.63 -1.73 -17.49
CA PRO A 57 0.41 -2.75 -17.55
C PRO A 57 0.66 -3.32 -18.96
N TYR A 58 -0.32 -3.21 -19.86
CA TYR A 58 -0.21 -3.74 -21.22
C TYR A 58 0.01 -2.66 -22.30
N GLN A 59 -0.27 -1.39 -21.99
CA GLN A 59 -0.30 -0.34 -23.02
C GLN A 59 0.55 0.89 -22.64
N ASP A 60 0.05 1.69 -21.68
CA ASP A 60 0.62 3.01 -21.43
C ASP A 60 1.90 2.95 -20.58
N TYR A 61 1.96 2.02 -19.64
CA TYR A 61 3.10 1.79 -18.73
C TYR A 61 3.36 0.28 -18.60
N PRO A 62 3.94 -0.34 -19.62
CA PRO A 62 4.14 -1.80 -19.66
C PRO A 62 4.78 -2.32 -18.39
N PHE A 63 4.20 -3.42 -17.88
CA PHE A 63 4.69 -4.12 -16.70
C PHE A 63 5.45 -5.36 -17.12
N ASP A 64 6.57 -5.63 -16.45
CA ASP A 64 7.41 -6.78 -16.70
C ASP A 64 6.97 -7.95 -15.83
N PHE A 65 5.95 -8.68 -16.31
CA PHE A 65 5.42 -9.86 -15.65
C PHE A 65 6.45 -10.97 -15.52
N ASP A 66 7.31 -11.15 -16.53
CA ASP A 66 8.32 -12.20 -16.54
C ASP A 66 9.34 -11.98 -15.41
N THR A 67 9.84 -10.75 -15.24
CA THR A 67 10.74 -10.42 -14.14
C THR A 67 10.06 -10.56 -12.79
N PHE A 68 8.79 -10.15 -12.66
CA PHE A 68 8.02 -10.33 -11.43
C PHE A 68 7.88 -11.80 -11.06
N PHE A 69 7.44 -12.66 -12.00
CA PHE A 69 7.21 -14.08 -11.74
C PHE A 69 8.50 -14.89 -11.57
N ALA A 70 9.62 -14.39 -12.09
CA ALA A 70 10.93 -14.99 -11.89
C ALA A 70 11.62 -14.55 -10.58
N SER A 71 11.01 -13.62 -9.85
CA SER A 71 11.57 -13.12 -8.58
C SER A 71 11.50 -14.18 -7.49
N ASP A 72 12.54 -14.26 -6.67
CA ASP A 72 12.59 -15.06 -5.45
C ASP A 72 11.99 -14.31 -4.23
N THR A 73 11.66 -13.04 -4.39
CA THR A 73 10.97 -12.24 -3.37
C THR A 73 9.51 -12.65 -3.26
N ASN A 74 9.08 -13.07 -2.07
CA ASN A 74 7.64 -13.29 -1.81
C ASN A 74 6.93 -11.93 -1.70
N CYS A 75 6.11 -11.58 -2.68
CA CYS A 75 5.37 -10.32 -2.72
C CYS A 75 3.90 -10.54 -2.36
N GLU A 76 3.42 -9.87 -1.31
CA GLU A 76 2.00 -9.94 -0.89
C GLU A 76 1.30 -8.58 -1.04
N PHE A 77 0.04 -8.64 -1.50
CA PHE A 77 -0.88 -7.51 -1.60
C PHE A 77 -1.98 -7.64 -0.57
N VAL A 78 -2.15 -6.61 0.25
CA VAL A 78 -3.10 -6.66 1.36
C VAL A 78 -4.45 -6.11 0.92
N ALA A 79 -5.51 -6.87 1.13
CA ALA A 79 -6.88 -6.42 0.98
C ALA A 79 -7.69 -6.70 2.25
N THR A 80 -8.87 -6.09 2.37
CA THR A 80 -9.82 -6.36 3.45
C THR A 80 -10.97 -7.18 2.91
N ASP A 81 -11.18 -8.37 3.44
CA ASP A 81 -12.32 -9.22 3.12
C ASP A 81 -13.61 -8.60 3.67
N CYS A 82 -14.58 -8.36 2.81
CA CYS A 82 -15.83 -7.69 3.19
C CYS A 82 -16.71 -8.52 4.13
N VAL A 83 -16.65 -9.85 4.01
CA VAL A 83 -17.50 -10.75 4.82
C VAL A 83 -16.97 -10.86 6.23
N THR A 84 -15.64 -10.98 6.39
CA THR A 84 -15.01 -11.19 7.70
C THR A 84 -14.53 -9.91 8.35
N GLY A 85 -14.32 -8.82 7.58
CA GLY A 85 -13.69 -7.58 8.04
C GLY A 85 -12.20 -7.72 8.35
N LYS A 86 -11.57 -8.84 8.00
CA LYS A 86 -10.17 -9.17 8.30
C LYS A 86 -9.27 -8.92 7.08
N ALA A 87 -7.98 -8.75 7.35
CA ALA A 87 -6.97 -8.69 6.30
C ALA A 87 -6.89 -10.03 5.55
N LYS A 88 -6.73 -9.93 4.23
CA LYS A 88 -6.40 -11.01 3.31
C LYS A 88 -5.12 -10.64 2.60
N TYR A 89 -4.17 -11.55 2.58
CA TYR A 89 -2.88 -11.38 1.94
C TYR A 89 -2.85 -12.24 0.68
N PHE A 90 -2.58 -11.62 -0.45
CA PHE A 90 -2.54 -12.27 -1.76
C PHE A 90 -1.12 -12.28 -2.29
N SER A 91 -0.65 -13.44 -2.68
CA SER A 91 0.56 -13.60 -3.47
C SER A 91 0.21 -14.35 -4.76
N GLU A 92 0.88 -14.01 -5.84
CA GLU A 92 0.68 -14.65 -7.13
C GLU A 92 2.01 -14.78 -7.89
N ASN A 93 2.25 -15.91 -8.49
CA ASN A 93 3.51 -16.22 -9.17
C ASN A 93 3.35 -16.83 -10.57
N LYS A 94 2.13 -16.84 -11.14
CA LYS A 94 1.86 -17.50 -12.44
C LYS A 94 0.84 -16.78 -13.30
N SER A 95 -0.16 -16.16 -12.71
CA SER A 95 -1.29 -15.60 -13.44
C SER A 95 -1.26 -14.08 -13.39
N GLU A 96 -1.06 -13.43 -14.54
CA GLU A 96 -1.13 -11.97 -14.67
C GLU A 96 -2.46 -11.42 -14.19
N GLN A 97 -3.58 -12.06 -14.61
CA GLN A 97 -4.92 -11.62 -14.23
C GLN A 97 -5.11 -11.66 -12.70
N ARG A 98 -4.73 -12.74 -12.04
CA ARG A 98 -4.84 -12.87 -10.57
C ARG A 98 -3.94 -11.88 -9.83
N LEU A 99 -2.74 -11.63 -10.37
CA LEU A 99 -1.84 -10.63 -9.86
C LEU A 99 -2.51 -9.25 -9.87
N LEU A 100 -3.05 -8.87 -11.02
CA LEU A 100 -3.73 -7.58 -11.20
C LEU A 100 -5.01 -7.48 -10.34
N ASP A 101 -5.79 -8.56 -10.25
CA ASP A 101 -6.97 -8.63 -9.37
C ASP A 101 -6.62 -8.42 -7.90
N SER A 102 -5.49 -8.97 -7.45
CA SER A 102 -4.98 -8.79 -6.09
C SER A 102 -4.59 -7.35 -5.81
N VAL A 103 -3.89 -6.71 -6.74
CA VAL A 103 -3.53 -5.28 -6.66
C VAL A 103 -4.81 -4.42 -6.69
N ARG A 104 -5.75 -4.74 -7.60
CA ARG A 104 -7.06 -4.06 -7.69
C ARG A 104 -7.82 -4.11 -6.36
N ALA A 105 -7.87 -5.29 -5.72
CA ALA A 105 -8.51 -5.46 -4.42
C ALA A 105 -7.85 -4.58 -3.35
N SER A 106 -6.51 -4.56 -3.31
CA SER A 106 -5.74 -3.73 -2.38
C SER A 106 -5.99 -2.24 -2.54
N CYS A 107 -6.26 -1.77 -3.77
CA CYS A 107 -6.47 -0.36 -4.11
C CYS A 107 -7.95 0.07 -4.08
N THR A 108 -8.88 -0.80 -3.69
CA THR A 108 -10.32 -0.53 -3.68
C THR A 108 -10.73 0.34 -2.47
N VAL A 109 -10.46 1.64 -2.52
CA VAL A 109 -10.79 2.57 -1.43
C VAL A 109 -12.30 2.58 -1.18
N PRO A 110 -12.76 2.29 0.06
CA PRO A 110 -14.18 2.28 0.40
C PRO A 110 -14.85 3.61 0.08
N ILE A 111 -16.12 3.54 -0.30
CA ILE A 111 -16.96 4.67 -0.72
C ILE A 111 -16.64 5.16 -2.14
N LEU A 112 -15.36 5.29 -2.51
CA LEU A 112 -14.95 5.78 -3.83
C LEU A 112 -15.14 4.75 -4.93
N TYR A 113 -14.72 3.51 -4.69
CA TYR A 113 -14.79 2.45 -5.69
C TYR A 113 -15.86 1.40 -5.37
N GLN A 114 -16.23 0.63 -6.37
CA GLN A 114 -17.04 -0.57 -6.20
C GLN A 114 -16.18 -1.66 -5.54
N ILE A 115 -16.82 -2.51 -4.70
CA ILE A 115 -16.19 -3.68 -4.10
C ILE A 115 -15.51 -4.50 -5.20
N SER A 116 -14.27 -4.90 -4.99
CA SER A 116 -13.56 -5.82 -5.86
C SER A 116 -14.03 -7.24 -5.62
N GLU A 117 -14.40 -7.93 -6.69
CA GLU A 117 -14.87 -9.33 -6.61
C GLU A 117 -13.98 -10.21 -7.47
N PHE A 118 -13.32 -11.19 -6.86
CA PHE A 118 -12.62 -12.25 -7.57
C PHE A 118 -12.50 -13.52 -6.71
N GLU A 119 -12.43 -14.68 -7.36
CA GLU A 119 -12.34 -16.00 -6.70
C GLU A 119 -13.44 -16.25 -5.65
N GLY A 120 -14.64 -15.70 -5.89
CA GLY A 120 -15.78 -15.84 -4.98
C GLY A 120 -15.69 -15.00 -3.71
N GLY A 121 -14.62 -14.24 -3.53
CA GLY A 121 -14.46 -13.28 -2.44
C GLY A 121 -14.83 -11.85 -2.83
N LYS A 122 -15.00 -10.99 -1.83
CA LYS A 122 -15.35 -9.57 -1.96
C LYS A 122 -14.41 -8.74 -1.11
N TYR A 123 -13.74 -7.76 -1.72
CA TYR A 123 -12.61 -7.08 -1.09
C TYR A 123 -12.69 -5.57 -1.24
N VAL A 124 -12.16 -4.88 -0.24
CA VAL A 124 -11.86 -3.45 -0.27
C VAL A 124 -10.41 -3.22 0.17
N ASP A 125 -9.95 -1.98 0.11
CA ASP A 125 -8.60 -1.54 0.44
C ASP A 125 -8.06 -2.18 1.74
N GLY A 126 -6.84 -2.71 1.65
CA GLY A 126 -6.19 -3.44 2.74
C GLY A 126 -5.96 -2.58 3.99
N SER A 127 -5.79 -1.28 3.82
CA SER A 127 -5.56 -0.35 4.92
C SER A 127 -6.73 -0.27 5.92
N ILE A 128 -7.88 -0.88 5.60
CA ILE A 128 -9.01 -0.95 6.53
C ILE A 128 -8.74 -1.98 7.61
N ALA A 129 -8.22 -3.15 7.28
CA ALA A 129 -7.96 -4.22 8.22
C ALA A 129 -6.50 -4.22 8.72
N ASP A 130 -5.52 -3.97 7.84
CA ASP A 130 -4.09 -3.93 8.16
C ASP A 130 -3.39 -2.87 7.32
N ALA A 131 -3.18 -1.69 7.91
CA ALA A 131 -2.62 -0.55 7.20
C ALA A 131 -1.09 -0.60 7.05
N VAL A 132 -0.40 -1.30 7.95
CA VAL A 132 1.06 -1.46 7.96
C VAL A 132 1.38 -2.90 8.33
N PRO A 133 1.54 -3.82 7.37
CA PRO A 133 1.56 -5.27 7.60
C PRO A 133 2.91 -5.79 8.14
N PHE A 134 3.49 -5.14 9.15
CA PHE A 134 4.76 -5.58 9.73
C PHE A 134 4.61 -6.88 10.55
N ASP A 135 3.46 -7.10 11.20
CA ASP A 135 3.18 -8.38 11.88
C ASP A 135 3.20 -9.52 10.88
N ARG A 136 2.60 -9.31 9.71
CA ARG A 136 2.60 -10.30 8.64
C ARG A 136 4.02 -10.64 8.17
N ALA A 137 4.91 -9.66 8.08
CA ALA A 137 6.31 -9.92 7.74
C ALA A 137 7.00 -10.82 8.78
N PHE A 138 6.76 -10.61 10.07
CA PHE A 138 7.27 -11.49 11.12
C PHE A 138 6.65 -12.90 11.05
N GLU A 139 5.34 -13.02 10.75
CA GLU A 139 4.68 -14.32 10.51
C GLU A 139 5.28 -15.07 9.31
N GLN A 140 5.79 -14.34 8.30
CA GLN A 140 6.51 -14.91 7.16
C GLN A 140 7.98 -15.28 7.47
N GLY A 141 8.41 -15.12 8.71
CA GLY A 141 9.75 -15.50 9.18
C GLY A 141 10.81 -14.41 9.04
N CYS A 142 10.43 -13.19 8.68
CA CYS A 142 11.37 -12.08 8.63
C CYS A 142 11.89 -11.77 10.05
N SER A 143 13.20 -11.70 10.21
CA SER A 143 13.84 -11.33 11.49
C SER A 143 14.00 -9.81 11.63
N ARG A 144 13.94 -9.08 10.50
CA ARG A 144 14.04 -7.64 10.42
C ARG A 144 13.05 -7.09 9.40
N VAL A 145 12.43 -5.95 9.72
CA VAL A 145 11.41 -5.36 8.87
C VAL A 145 11.73 -3.89 8.63
N LEU A 146 11.88 -3.51 7.36
CA LEU A 146 11.94 -2.12 6.93
C LEU A 146 10.54 -1.65 6.53
N VAL A 147 10.02 -0.66 7.22
CA VAL A 147 8.71 -0.06 6.96
C VAL A 147 8.85 1.28 6.25
N LEU A 148 8.18 1.43 5.12
CA LEU A 148 8.11 2.70 4.38
C LEU A 148 6.74 3.33 4.60
N LEU A 149 6.70 4.49 5.25
CA LEU A 149 5.47 5.23 5.51
C LEU A 149 5.38 6.49 4.63
N THR A 150 4.17 6.78 4.17
CA THR A 150 3.89 8.02 3.41
C THR A 150 3.50 9.19 4.30
N LYS A 151 3.35 8.96 5.60
CA LYS A 151 2.92 9.95 6.58
C LYS A 151 4.02 10.22 7.60
N PRO A 152 4.16 11.48 8.05
CA PRO A 152 5.03 11.82 9.18
C PRO A 152 4.51 11.18 10.48
N GLU A 153 5.35 11.21 11.49
CA GLU A 153 4.96 10.79 12.84
C GLU A 153 3.78 11.63 13.34
N ASN A 154 2.85 10.98 14.03
CA ASN A 154 1.65 11.60 14.59
C ASN A 154 0.62 12.13 13.56
N GLU A 155 0.80 11.91 12.27
CA GLU A 155 -0.25 12.23 11.29
C GLU A 155 -1.39 11.19 11.40
N PRO A 156 -2.62 11.62 11.72
CA PRO A 156 -3.73 10.69 11.90
C PRO A 156 -4.14 10.03 10.60
N CYS A 157 -4.65 8.82 10.68
CA CYS A 157 -5.31 8.19 9.56
C CYS A 157 -6.76 8.70 9.41
N THR A 158 -7.40 8.34 8.29
CA THR A 158 -8.82 8.66 8.06
C THR A 158 -9.69 8.02 9.13
N ASP A 159 -10.50 8.83 9.81
CA ASP A 159 -11.50 8.39 10.77
C ASP A 159 -12.85 8.20 10.06
N TYR A 160 -13.19 6.95 9.77
CA TYR A 160 -14.41 6.59 9.06
C TYR A 160 -15.70 6.76 9.89
N ARG A 161 -15.61 6.97 11.20
CA ARG A 161 -16.78 7.28 12.05
C ARG A 161 -17.49 8.54 11.57
N LYS A 162 -16.75 9.47 10.97
CA LYS A 162 -17.32 10.69 10.36
C LYS A 162 -18.27 10.42 9.19
N PHE A 163 -18.19 9.23 8.61
CA PHE A 163 -19.00 8.78 7.46
C PHE A 163 -19.92 7.61 7.81
N GLU A 164 -20.15 7.36 9.10
CA GLU A 164 -20.84 6.16 9.59
C GLU A 164 -22.21 5.95 8.94
N PHE A 165 -23.01 7.00 8.77
CA PHE A 165 -24.30 6.91 8.09
C PHE A 165 -24.18 6.38 6.65
N LEU A 166 -23.22 6.91 5.88
CA LEU A 166 -22.98 6.49 4.50
C LEU A 166 -22.46 5.06 4.44
N ILE A 167 -21.55 4.69 5.35
CA ILE A 167 -20.98 3.37 5.48
C ILE A 167 -22.06 2.34 5.79
N ASN A 168 -22.91 2.60 6.78
CA ASN A 168 -24.02 1.73 7.14
C ASN A 168 -25.01 1.53 6.00
N LYS A 169 -25.28 2.58 5.23
CA LYS A 169 -26.14 2.49 4.04
C LYS A 169 -25.51 1.67 2.92
N LYS A 170 -24.24 1.95 2.60
CA LYS A 170 -23.54 1.33 1.45
C LYS A 170 -23.17 -0.13 1.71
N TYR A 171 -22.78 -0.46 2.93
CA TYR A 171 -22.25 -1.77 3.31
C TYR A 171 -23.16 -2.54 4.27
N LYS A 172 -24.47 -2.28 4.24
CA LYS A 172 -25.46 -2.89 5.12
C LYS A 172 -25.41 -4.43 5.19
N ASP A 173 -24.99 -5.06 4.09
CA ASP A 173 -24.88 -6.52 3.97
C ASP A 173 -23.52 -7.07 4.48
N TYR A 174 -22.62 -6.18 4.95
CA TYR A 174 -21.26 -6.51 5.43
C TYR A 174 -20.99 -5.92 6.83
N PRO A 175 -21.67 -6.42 7.89
CA PRO A 175 -21.54 -5.83 9.24
C PRO A 175 -20.10 -5.87 9.78
N ASN A 176 -19.33 -6.90 9.43
CA ASN A 176 -17.93 -6.99 9.86
C ASN A 176 -17.03 -5.97 9.15
N LEU A 177 -17.31 -5.65 7.87
CA LEU A 177 -16.63 -4.56 7.18
C LEU A 177 -16.98 -3.20 7.80
N ILE A 178 -18.25 -2.97 8.16
CA ILE A 178 -18.67 -1.75 8.86
C ILE A 178 -17.87 -1.61 10.17
N ASN A 179 -17.80 -2.68 10.97
CA ASN A 179 -17.01 -2.68 12.20
C ASN A 179 -15.53 -2.42 11.93
N ALA A 180 -14.95 -3.04 10.89
CA ALA A 180 -13.55 -2.81 10.50
C ALA A 180 -13.28 -1.34 10.12
N LEU A 181 -14.22 -0.69 9.41
CA LEU A 181 -14.13 0.71 9.02
C LEU A 181 -14.20 1.65 10.24
N VAL A 182 -15.16 1.48 11.13
CA VAL A 182 -15.34 2.38 12.29
C VAL A 182 -14.24 2.22 13.35
N THR A 183 -13.64 1.03 13.46
CA THR A 183 -12.54 0.76 14.39
C THR A 183 -11.15 0.99 13.79
N ARG A 184 -11.06 1.31 12.49
CA ARG A 184 -9.78 1.49 11.78
C ARG A 184 -8.86 2.50 12.45
N PHE A 185 -9.40 3.63 12.90
CA PHE A 185 -8.62 4.71 13.51
C PHE A 185 -7.87 4.22 14.76
N ASP A 186 -8.57 3.51 15.63
CA ASP A 186 -8.01 3.03 16.88
C ASP A 186 -7.00 1.90 16.63
N ARG A 187 -7.28 1.00 15.69
CA ARG A 187 -6.37 -0.07 15.28
C ARG A 187 -5.08 0.47 14.65
N TYR A 188 -5.16 1.47 13.79
CA TYR A 188 -3.98 2.11 13.22
C TYR A 188 -3.10 2.77 14.30
N ASN A 189 -3.71 3.46 15.25
CA ASN A 189 -2.96 4.07 16.35
C ASN A 189 -2.25 3.01 17.22
N GLU A 190 -2.88 1.86 17.42
CA GLU A 190 -2.25 0.74 18.13
C GLU A 190 -1.10 0.13 17.32
N GLN A 191 -1.26 -0.03 16.01
CA GLN A 191 -0.15 -0.43 15.12
C GLN A 191 1.03 0.55 15.23
N CYS A 192 0.78 1.85 15.23
CA CYS A 192 1.83 2.87 15.36
C CYS A 192 2.60 2.75 16.69
N LYS A 193 1.90 2.47 17.81
CA LYS A 193 2.55 2.26 19.11
C LYS A 193 3.43 1.01 19.11
N ARG A 194 2.91 -0.10 18.59
CA ARG A 194 3.66 -1.35 18.51
C ARG A 194 4.87 -1.22 17.58
N MET A 195 4.70 -0.54 16.45
CA MET A 195 5.79 -0.26 15.52
C MET A 195 6.93 0.50 16.20
N LYS A 196 6.60 1.51 17.03
CA LYS A 196 7.59 2.25 17.81
C LYS A 196 8.34 1.35 18.80
N GLN A 197 7.64 0.45 19.49
CA GLN A 197 8.29 -0.53 20.37
C GLN A 197 9.26 -1.42 19.60
N PHE A 198 8.88 -1.91 18.42
CA PHE A 198 9.76 -2.74 17.59
C PHE A 198 10.96 -1.97 16.99
N GLU A 199 10.82 -0.65 16.78
CA GLU A 199 11.96 0.21 16.45
C GLU A 199 12.95 0.30 17.64
N GLU A 200 12.43 0.50 18.87
CA GLU A 200 13.24 0.52 20.11
C GLU A 200 13.93 -0.83 20.37
N ASP A 201 13.25 -1.94 20.07
CA ASP A 201 13.79 -3.29 20.16
C ASP A 201 14.83 -3.61 19.04
N GLY A 202 14.97 -2.74 18.05
CA GLY A 202 15.93 -2.85 16.96
C GLY A 202 15.62 -3.95 15.95
N ILE A 203 14.38 -4.44 15.88
CA ILE A 203 13.91 -5.45 14.91
C ILE A 203 13.10 -4.85 13.76
N LEU A 204 12.70 -3.59 13.89
CA LEU A 204 11.98 -2.85 12.86
C LEU A 204 12.65 -1.49 12.67
N MET A 205 12.71 -1.02 11.42
CA MET A 205 13.19 0.31 11.05
C MET A 205 12.12 1.01 10.22
N VAL A 206 11.83 2.27 10.54
CA VAL A 206 10.84 3.07 9.80
C VAL A 206 11.52 4.19 9.03
N LEU A 207 11.20 4.28 7.73
CA LEU A 207 11.44 5.46 6.93
C LEU A 207 10.11 6.21 6.75
N ARG A 208 10.08 7.45 7.22
CA ARG A 208 8.90 8.31 7.10
C ARG A 208 9.30 9.75 6.76
N PRO A 209 8.46 10.52 6.06
CA PRO A 209 8.73 11.92 5.80
C PRO A 209 8.72 12.72 7.09
N SER A 210 9.51 13.80 7.16
CA SER A 210 9.56 14.72 8.32
C SER A 210 8.29 15.56 8.46
N HIS A 211 7.58 15.81 7.37
CA HIS A 211 6.33 16.56 7.33
C HIS A 211 5.42 16.02 6.21
N LYS A 212 4.18 16.48 6.17
CA LYS A 212 3.22 16.08 5.15
C LYS A 212 3.46 16.82 3.85
N TYR A 213 3.99 16.14 2.85
CA TYR A 213 4.19 16.68 1.51
C TYR A 213 2.89 16.77 0.71
N VAL A 214 2.06 15.73 0.77
CA VAL A 214 0.87 15.59 -0.08
C VAL A 214 -0.40 15.48 0.75
N LYS A 215 -1.49 16.04 0.23
CA LYS A 215 -2.84 15.78 0.74
C LYS A 215 -3.37 14.48 0.16
N SER A 216 -4.38 13.89 0.82
CA SER A 216 -5.14 12.81 0.17
C SER A 216 -5.71 13.35 -1.14
N PHE A 217 -5.47 12.62 -2.23
CA PHE A 217 -5.95 13.00 -3.58
C PHE A 217 -5.25 14.26 -4.15
N GLU A 218 -3.95 14.41 -3.89
CA GLU A 218 -3.15 15.46 -4.52
C GLU A 218 -3.07 15.22 -6.04
N MET A 219 -3.35 16.29 -6.81
CA MET A 219 -3.32 16.26 -8.28
C MET A 219 -2.26 17.20 -8.86
N ASN A 220 -1.63 18.03 -8.02
CA ASN A 220 -0.56 18.91 -8.47
C ASN A 220 0.72 18.10 -8.69
N THR A 221 1.16 18.00 -9.93
CA THR A 221 2.33 17.21 -10.34
C THR A 221 3.63 17.70 -9.70
N ASP A 222 3.77 19.01 -9.47
CA ASP A 222 4.98 19.56 -8.84
C ASP A 222 5.08 19.15 -7.38
N VAL A 223 3.94 19.15 -6.66
CA VAL A 223 3.85 18.69 -5.27
C VAL A 223 4.12 17.17 -5.17
N LEU A 224 3.59 16.39 -6.12
CA LEU A 224 3.85 14.96 -6.19
C LEU A 224 5.32 14.66 -6.50
N ASP A 225 5.94 15.44 -7.38
CA ASP A 225 7.37 15.32 -7.71
C ASP A 225 8.26 15.71 -6.54
N GLU A 226 7.91 16.76 -5.81
CA GLU A 226 8.62 17.13 -4.58
C GLU A 226 8.57 15.99 -3.56
N ALA A 227 7.39 15.42 -3.32
CA ALA A 227 7.22 14.30 -2.40
C ALA A 227 8.03 13.06 -2.82
N TYR A 228 8.01 12.72 -4.12
CA TYR A 228 8.80 11.62 -4.66
C TYR A 228 10.30 11.83 -4.44
N ASN A 229 10.80 13.03 -4.78
CA ASN A 229 12.21 13.36 -4.64
C ASN A 229 12.64 13.39 -3.16
N ALA A 230 11.78 13.89 -2.26
CA ALA A 230 12.04 13.87 -0.83
C ALA A 230 12.19 12.42 -0.29
N GLY A 231 11.29 11.51 -0.70
CA GLY A 231 11.40 10.09 -0.34
C GLY A 231 12.67 9.43 -0.87
N LYS A 232 13.02 9.72 -2.13
CA LYS A 232 14.26 9.20 -2.75
C LYS A 232 15.52 9.73 -2.05
N ASN A 233 15.55 10.99 -1.67
CA ASN A 233 16.66 11.59 -0.94
C ASN A 233 16.77 11.02 0.46
N LEU A 234 15.67 10.89 1.19
CA LEU A 234 15.65 10.27 2.52
C LEU A 234 16.22 8.84 2.49
N ALA A 235 15.83 8.04 1.51
CA ALA A 235 16.35 6.68 1.37
C ALA A 235 17.86 6.67 1.09
N LYS A 236 18.37 7.59 0.26
CA LYS A 236 19.81 7.73 -0.03
C LYS A 236 20.60 8.18 1.20
N GLU A 237 20.09 9.18 1.93
CA GLU A 237 20.73 9.71 3.13
C GLU A 237 20.85 8.66 4.23
N ARG A 238 19.88 7.76 4.33
CA ARG A 238 19.84 6.69 5.33
C ARG A 238 20.31 5.32 4.81
N LEU A 239 20.88 5.27 3.60
CA LEU A 239 21.24 3.98 2.98
C LEU A 239 22.21 3.16 3.84
N ALA A 240 23.25 3.78 4.38
CA ALA A 240 24.20 3.10 5.26
C ALA A 240 23.54 2.54 6.53
N GLU A 241 22.59 3.30 7.14
CA GLU A 241 21.84 2.82 8.30
C GLU A 241 20.93 1.63 7.95
N ILE A 242 20.31 1.67 6.74
CA ILE A 242 19.47 0.57 6.26
C ILE A 242 20.33 -0.68 6.05
N GLU A 243 21.50 -0.56 5.41
CA GLU A 243 22.41 -1.66 5.19
C GLU A 243 22.91 -2.25 6.52
N ASP A 244 23.33 -1.42 7.46
CA ASP A 244 23.74 -1.87 8.78
C ASP A 244 22.59 -2.57 9.53
N PHE A 245 21.36 -2.02 9.46
CA PHE A 245 20.19 -2.62 10.08
C PHE A 245 19.90 -4.01 9.51
N LEU A 246 19.98 -4.19 8.20
CA LEU A 246 19.70 -5.46 7.53
C LEU A 246 20.82 -6.50 7.71
N ASN A 247 22.09 -6.06 7.74
CA ASN A 247 23.27 -6.94 7.76
C ASN A 247 23.72 -7.39 9.16
N VAL A 248 23.06 -6.96 10.24
CA VAL A 248 23.46 -7.32 11.63
C VAL A 248 23.46 -8.83 11.89
N LEU A 249 22.73 -9.62 11.08
CA LEU A 249 22.66 -11.08 11.23
C LEU A 249 23.84 -11.83 10.57
N GLU A 250 24.54 -11.23 9.60
CA GLU A 250 25.69 -11.87 8.94
C GLU A 250 26.98 -11.82 9.80
N LYS A 251 26.98 -11.03 10.88
CA LYS A 251 28.16 -10.83 11.75
C LYS A 251 28.16 -11.72 13.00
N LYS A 252 27.22 -12.67 13.13
CA LYS A 252 27.19 -13.67 14.20
C LYS A 252 27.39 -15.07 13.66
#